data_3de4ba8cb895304aa6dae3d0dc6e2d13
#
_entry.id   3de4ba8cb895304aa6dae3d0dc6e2d13
#
_cell.length_a   1.000
_cell.length_b   1.000
_cell.length_c   1.000
_cell.angle_alpha   90.00
_cell.angle_beta   90.00
_cell.angle_gamma   90.00
#
_symmetry.space_group_name_H-M   'P 1'
#
loop_
_entity.id
_entity.type
_entity.pdbx_description
1 polymer ?
#
loop_
_entity_poly.entity_id
_entity_poly.type
_entity_poly.pdbx_seq_one_letter_code
_entity_poly.pdbx_strand_id
1 'polypeptide(L)'
;NLMSYSDKYMGNPAGYISSLSNKDLTWETNYNFNVGLDFAFLNQRIRGSVEFFNRNSDNLLQDVPVSMVTGFNSTLRNIGKINNHGVEIELSGDIIKKNGLTWTASFNASFIKSKVKSLYRGQDIIWYDPTGGDSRAQYIYREGQSTLAFYGYEWAGVDPANGKSVYFVNDESNSQAGDFVFKGRGATYDYEKANMKIIGNGIPDMAGGFSTNVSYKGVELGLNFIYKLGGKLYDGAYKDVADDGYYWERIRSKHYYENMWTPTHTDASEPALSGS
;
A
#
# COMPACT_ATOMS: atom_id res chain seq x y z
N ASN A 1 13.55 16.23 26.94
CA ASN A 1 14.72 15.99 26.09
C ASN A 1 15.19 14.57 26.37
N LEU A 2 15.33 13.76 25.33
CA LEU A 2 16.05 12.49 25.42
C LEU A 2 17.55 12.78 25.24
N MET A 3 18.36 12.19 26.10
CA MET A 3 19.82 12.24 25.98
C MET A 3 20.30 10.89 25.46
N SER A 4 21.18 10.91 24.48
CA SER A 4 21.90 9.74 23.99
C SER A 4 23.33 9.77 24.54
N TYR A 5 23.83 8.60 24.91
CA TYR A 5 25.19 8.39 25.42
C TYR A 5 25.99 7.41 24.56
N SER A 6 25.55 7.23 23.30
CA SER A 6 26.17 6.28 22.37
C SER A 6 27.54 6.73 21.85
N ASP A 7 27.83 8.03 21.92
CA ASP A 7 29.07 8.60 21.39
C ASP A 7 30.12 8.76 22.45
N LYS A 8 31.38 8.86 22.00
CA LYS A 8 32.55 9.11 22.87
C LYS A 8 33.23 10.39 22.43
N TYR A 9 33.62 11.22 23.42
CA TYR A 9 34.48 12.35 23.21
C TYR A 9 35.82 12.11 23.95
N MET A 10 36.91 12.08 23.22
CA MET A 10 38.27 11.76 23.76
C MET A 10 38.29 10.47 24.59
N GLY A 11 37.57 9.43 24.15
CA GLY A 11 37.52 8.14 24.85
C GLY A 11 36.54 8.04 26.01
N ASN A 12 35.91 9.14 26.43
CA ASN A 12 34.91 9.18 27.50
C ASN A 12 33.49 9.19 26.93
N PRO A 13 32.51 8.57 27.60
CA PRO A 13 31.11 8.66 27.19
C PRO A 13 30.64 10.12 27.09
N ALA A 14 30.12 10.51 25.95
CA ALA A 14 29.56 11.84 25.73
C ALA A 14 28.04 11.78 25.65
N GLY A 15 27.37 12.65 26.40
CA GLY A 15 25.93 12.79 26.33
C GLY A 15 25.54 13.99 25.46
N TYR A 16 24.61 13.76 24.52
CA TYR A 16 24.00 14.84 23.75
C TYR A 16 22.50 14.74 23.74
N ILE A 17 21.82 15.86 23.51
CA ILE A 17 20.37 15.90 23.37
C ILE A 17 20.01 15.29 22.00
N SER A 18 19.32 14.14 22.00
CA SER A 18 18.95 13.42 20.76
C SER A 18 17.60 13.85 20.18
N SER A 19 16.73 14.46 20.99
CA SER A 19 15.44 14.96 20.53
C SER A 19 14.95 16.16 21.34
N LEU A 20 14.16 17.02 20.70
CA LEU A 20 13.45 18.08 21.39
C LEU A 20 12.39 17.51 22.33
N SER A 21 12.29 18.04 23.53
CA SER A 21 11.18 17.72 24.41
C SER A 21 9.90 18.43 23.94
N ASN A 22 8.82 17.71 23.98
CA ASN A 22 7.49 18.28 23.87
C ASN A 22 6.70 17.98 25.16
N LYS A 23 6.39 19.01 25.94
CA LYS A 23 5.65 18.87 27.20
C LYS A 23 4.14 18.72 26.98
N ASP A 24 3.67 19.00 25.75
CA ASP A 24 2.26 18.93 25.36
C ASP A 24 1.89 17.56 24.79
N LEU A 25 2.79 16.58 24.88
CA LEU A 25 2.50 15.20 24.46
C LEU A 25 1.42 14.60 25.34
N THR A 26 0.41 14.06 24.68
CA THR A 26 -0.72 13.37 25.31
C THR A 26 -0.83 11.93 24.76
N TRP A 27 -1.74 11.18 25.35
CA TRP A 27 -2.06 9.83 24.87
C TRP A 27 -2.82 9.88 23.55
N GLU A 28 -2.54 8.91 22.70
CA GLU A 28 -3.39 8.62 21.55
C GLU A 28 -4.75 8.13 22.03
N THR A 29 -5.81 8.53 21.36
CA THR A 29 -7.18 8.18 21.73
C THR A 29 -7.85 7.42 20.60
N ASN A 30 -8.41 6.24 20.92
CA ASN A 30 -9.13 5.41 19.97
C ASN A 30 -10.62 5.33 20.34
N TYR A 31 -11.48 5.76 19.42
CA TYR A 31 -12.93 5.63 19.52
C TYR A 31 -13.38 4.50 18.59
N ASN A 32 -13.92 3.44 19.16
CA ASN A 32 -14.40 2.28 18.43
C ASN A 32 -15.92 2.20 18.55
N PHE A 33 -16.59 2.15 17.42
CA PHE A 33 -18.02 1.90 17.31
C PHE A 33 -18.23 0.67 16.44
N ASN A 34 -18.90 -0.34 16.99
CA ASN A 34 -19.25 -1.57 16.29
C ASN A 34 -20.73 -1.84 16.47
N VAL A 35 -21.39 -2.30 15.42
CA VAL A 35 -22.74 -2.84 15.44
C VAL A 35 -22.79 -4.08 14.58
N GLY A 36 -23.33 -5.15 15.13
CA GLY A 36 -23.44 -6.44 14.46
C GLY A 36 -24.83 -7.03 14.56
N LEU A 37 -25.15 -7.86 13.61
CA LEU A 37 -26.35 -8.67 13.56
C LEU A 37 -25.98 -10.11 13.26
N ASP A 38 -26.28 -10.99 14.21
CA ASP A 38 -26.18 -12.43 14.03
C ASP A 38 -27.55 -13.00 13.67
N PHE A 39 -27.57 -13.92 12.73
CA PHE A 39 -28.81 -14.56 12.31
C PHE A 39 -28.64 -16.06 12.04
N ALA A 40 -29.71 -16.80 12.26
CA ALA A 40 -29.80 -18.20 11.93
C ALA A 40 -31.19 -18.56 11.43
N PHE A 41 -31.26 -19.30 10.34
CA PHE A 41 -32.49 -19.70 9.69
C PHE A 41 -32.55 -21.22 9.45
N LEU A 42 -33.74 -21.74 9.19
CA LEU A 42 -33.99 -23.15 8.83
C LEU A 42 -33.38 -24.12 9.86
N ASN A 43 -33.70 -23.94 11.15
CA ASN A 43 -33.12 -24.72 12.24
C ASN A 43 -31.60 -24.71 12.23
N GLN A 44 -31.02 -23.52 12.12
CA GLN A 44 -29.57 -23.26 12.09
C GLN A 44 -28.82 -23.84 10.87
N ARG A 45 -29.53 -24.24 9.83
CA ARG A 45 -28.88 -24.70 8.60
C ARG A 45 -28.19 -23.58 7.85
N ILE A 46 -28.67 -22.36 8.00
CA ILE A 46 -28.02 -21.14 7.48
C ILE A 46 -27.76 -20.25 8.67
N ARG A 47 -26.50 -19.87 8.86
CA ARG A 47 -26.03 -18.99 9.93
C ARG A 47 -25.17 -17.93 9.32
N GLY A 48 -25.21 -16.74 9.88
CA GLY A 48 -24.34 -15.66 9.43
C GLY A 48 -24.31 -14.50 10.40
N SER A 49 -23.39 -13.62 10.13
CA SER A 49 -23.25 -12.34 10.82
C SER A 49 -22.93 -11.23 9.80
N VAL A 50 -23.38 -10.05 10.12
CA VAL A 50 -22.96 -8.81 9.43
C VAL A 50 -22.56 -7.83 10.50
N GLU A 51 -21.35 -7.33 10.42
CA GLU A 51 -20.81 -6.35 11.35
C GLU A 51 -20.37 -5.08 10.60
N PHE A 52 -20.78 -3.94 11.11
CA PHE A 52 -20.24 -2.64 10.73
C PHE A 52 -19.34 -2.12 11.84
N PHE A 53 -18.15 -1.66 11.49
CA PHE A 53 -17.24 -1.02 12.43
C PHE A 53 -16.79 0.36 11.93
N ASN A 54 -16.54 1.25 12.90
CA ASN A 54 -15.93 2.56 12.65
C ASN A 54 -14.98 2.91 13.79
N ARG A 55 -13.68 3.00 13.47
CA ARG A 55 -12.60 3.25 14.42
C ARG A 55 -11.92 4.55 14.04
N ASN A 56 -11.96 5.51 14.97
CA ASN A 56 -11.25 6.78 14.84
C ASN A 56 -10.08 6.79 15.81
N SER A 57 -8.88 7.02 15.30
CA SER A 57 -7.67 7.22 16.08
C SER A 57 -7.30 8.69 16.00
N ASP A 58 -7.39 9.37 17.13
CA ASP A 58 -7.11 10.79 17.29
C ASP A 58 -5.81 10.99 18.08
N ASN A 59 -5.18 12.15 17.91
CA ASN A 59 -3.95 12.51 18.61
C ASN A 59 -2.79 11.55 18.34
N LEU A 60 -2.73 10.99 17.13
CA LEU A 60 -1.63 10.12 16.72
C LEU A 60 -0.31 10.89 16.79
N LEU A 61 0.68 10.22 17.35
CA LEU A 61 2.03 10.78 17.45
C LEU A 61 2.69 10.81 16.08
N GLN A 62 3.20 11.97 15.71
CA GLN A 62 3.82 12.22 14.42
C GLN A 62 5.06 13.09 14.54
N ASP A 63 6.10 12.74 13.82
CA ASP A 63 7.27 13.59 13.66
C ASP A 63 6.95 14.78 12.76
N VAL A 64 7.07 15.96 13.34
CA VAL A 64 6.82 17.24 12.67
C VAL A 64 8.14 17.91 12.37
N PRO A 65 8.43 18.27 11.11
CA PRO A 65 9.61 19.03 10.77
C PRO A 65 9.69 20.34 11.57
N VAL A 66 10.87 20.64 12.06
CA VAL A 66 11.17 21.90 12.74
C VAL A 66 12.28 22.65 12.02
N SER A 67 12.38 23.96 12.29
CA SER A 67 13.45 24.76 11.69
C SER A 67 14.82 24.22 12.07
N MET A 68 15.73 24.10 11.10
CA MET A 68 17.11 23.65 11.29
C MET A 68 17.89 24.49 12.31
N VAL A 69 17.45 25.72 12.59
CA VAL A 69 18.04 26.59 13.66
C VAL A 69 17.93 25.97 15.05
N THR A 70 16.98 25.02 15.24
CA THR A 70 16.84 24.30 16.52
C THR A 70 17.91 23.23 16.72
N GLY A 71 18.65 22.88 15.69
CA GLY A 71 19.60 21.76 15.68
C GLY A 71 18.96 20.38 15.53
N PHE A 72 17.64 20.33 15.25
CA PHE A 72 16.88 19.09 15.09
C PHE A 72 16.09 19.11 13.78
N ASN A 73 15.84 17.94 13.21
CA ASN A 73 15.08 17.79 11.98
C ASN A 73 13.57 17.76 12.25
N SER A 74 13.15 17.17 13.38
CA SER A 74 11.76 16.99 13.74
C SER A 74 11.53 17.03 15.26
N THR A 75 10.27 17.15 15.64
CA THR A 75 9.79 16.95 17.00
C THR A 75 8.49 16.17 17.00
N LEU A 76 8.29 15.31 17.98
CA LEU A 76 7.10 14.47 18.09
C LEU A 76 5.91 15.32 18.59
N ARG A 77 4.75 15.23 17.92
CA ARG A 77 3.50 15.91 18.28
C ARG A 77 2.28 15.03 18.08
N ASN A 78 1.23 15.28 18.87
CA ASN A 78 -0.08 14.63 18.75
C ASN A 78 -0.96 15.39 17.75
N ILE A 79 -0.93 15.01 16.48
CA ILE A 79 -1.58 15.80 15.43
C ILE A 79 -2.29 14.98 14.35
N GLY A 80 -2.02 13.69 14.29
CA GLY A 80 -2.62 12.84 13.28
C GLY A 80 -4.01 12.35 13.67
N LYS A 81 -4.89 12.23 12.68
CA LYS A 81 -6.17 11.53 12.80
C LYS A 81 -6.37 10.56 11.67
N ILE A 82 -6.72 9.32 12.01
CA ILE A 82 -7.01 8.26 11.05
C ILE A 82 -8.40 7.69 11.35
N ASN A 83 -9.13 7.39 10.30
CA ASN A 83 -10.40 6.69 10.40
C ASN A 83 -10.33 5.38 9.62
N ASN A 84 -10.68 4.29 10.29
CA ASN A 84 -10.85 2.97 9.69
C ASN A 84 -12.30 2.55 9.86
N HIS A 85 -12.99 2.25 8.76
CA HIS A 85 -14.36 1.77 8.80
C HIS A 85 -14.57 0.67 7.77
N GLY A 86 -15.54 -0.18 8.03
CA GLY A 86 -15.78 -1.28 7.13
C GLY A 86 -17.02 -2.07 7.49
N VAL A 87 -17.27 -3.08 6.64
CA VAL A 87 -18.30 -4.09 6.82
C VAL A 87 -17.66 -5.45 6.74
N GLU A 88 -18.00 -6.32 7.66
CA GLU A 88 -17.60 -7.72 7.69
C GLU A 88 -18.86 -8.58 7.57
N ILE A 89 -18.78 -9.60 6.74
CA ILE A 89 -19.88 -10.52 6.47
C ILE A 89 -19.36 -11.93 6.65
N GLU A 90 -20.06 -12.72 7.42
CA GLU A 90 -19.84 -14.16 7.52
C GLU A 90 -21.14 -14.90 7.21
N LEU A 91 -21.05 -15.96 6.41
CA LEU A 91 -22.17 -16.82 6.07
C LEU A 91 -21.70 -18.27 6.10
N SER A 92 -22.43 -19.13 6.76
CA SER A 92 -22.18 -20.57 6.80
C SER A 92 -23.46 -21.36 6.68
N GLY A 93 -23.38 -22.54 6.10
CA GLY A 93 -24.57 -23.35 5.94
C GLY A 93 -24.31 -24.83 5.71
N ASP A 94 -25.30 -25.62 6.16
CA ASP A 94 -25.39 -27.05 5.86
C ASP A 94 -26.18 -27.23 4.57
N ILE A 95 -25.49 -27.37 3.44
CA ILE A 95 -26.11 -27.48 2.11
C ILE A 95 -26.86 -28.80 1.97
N ILE A 96 -26.18 -29.90 2.36
CA ILE A 96 -26.78 -31.23 2.39
C ILE A 96 -26.47 -31.89 3.75
N LYS A 97 -27.48 -32.46 4.38
CA LYS A 97 -27.31 -33.29 5.58
C LYS A 97 -28.33 -34.41 5.54
N LYS A 98 -28.02 -35.48 4.82
CA LYS A 98 -28.95 -36.59 4.57
C LYS A 98 -28.21 -37.88 4.21
N ASN A 99 -28.69 -39.03 4.71
CA ASN A 99 -28.22 -40.37 4.33
C ASN A 99 -26.70 -40.57 4.46
N GLY A 100 -26.10 -40.02 5.52
CA GLY A 100 -24.64 -40.11 5.74
C GLY A 100 -23.80 -39.18 4.88
N LEU A 101 -24.41 -38.38 4.03
CA LEU A 101 -23.75 -37.29 3.30
C LEU A 101 -23.98 -35.98 4.06
N THR A 102 -22.89 -35.32 4.39
CA THR A 102 -22.88 -33.95 4.92
C THR A 102 -22.06 -33.07 4.00
N TRP A 103 -22.65 -31.98 3.56
CA TRP A 103 -21.96 -30.95 2.79
C TRP A 103 -22.20 -29.60 3.46
N THR A 104 -21.12 -28.98 3.92
CA THR A 104 -21.14 -27.64 4.54
C THR A 104 -20.31 -26.68 3.70
N ALA A 105 -20.69 -25.42 3.70
CA ALA A 105 -19.90 -24.35 3.11
C ALA A 105 -19.93 -23.12 4.00
N SER A 106 -18.84 -22.35 3.97
CA SER A 106 -18.76 -21.05 4.62
C SER A 106 -18.06 -20.05 3.72
N PHE A 107 -18.47 -18.81 3.87
CA PHE A 107 -17.96 -17.66 3.14
C PHE A 107 -17.78 -16.50 4.13
N ASN A 108 -16.69 -15.79 4.03
CA ASN A 108 -16.54 -14.51 4.71
C ASN A 108 -15.95 -13.46 3.77
N ALA A 109 -16.34 -12.21 4.00
CA ALA A 109 -15.87 -11.05 3.25
C ALA A 109 -15.70 -9.86 4.20
N SER A 110 -14.60 -9.13 4.03
CA SER A 110 -14.30 -7.90 4.74
C SER A 110 -14.04 -6.78 3.73
N PHE A 111 -14.73 -5.67 3.91
CA PHE A 111 -14.62 -4.44 3.11
C PHE A 111 -14.11 -3.34 4.03
N ILE A 112 -12.84 -2.97 3.88
CA ILE A 112 -12.18 -2.02 4.79
C ILE A 112 -11.74 -0.78 4.02
N LYS A 113 -12.03 0.39 4.59
CA LYS A 113 -11.48 1.66 4.13
C LYS A 113 -10.76 2.34 5.28
N SER A 114 -9.53 2.75 5.00
CA SER A 114 -8.69 3.52 5.92
C SER A 114 -8.41 4.88 5.31
N LYS A 115 -8.64 5.95 6.06
CA LYS A 115 -8.44 7.32 5.58
C LYS A 115 -7.69 8.16 6.60
N VAL A 116 -6.74 8.93 6.11
CA VAL A 116 -6.13 10.04 6.84
C VAL A 116 -7.16 11.16 6.94
N LYS A 117 -7.53 11.57 8.17
CA LYS A 117 -8.51 12.62 8.40
C LYS A 117 -7.89 13.99 8.60
N SER A 118 -6.77 14.04 9.32
CA SER A 118 -6.02 15.28 9.46
C SER A 118 -4.54 15.03 9.69
N LEU A 119 -3.73 15.97 9.22
CA LEU A 119 -2.29 16.02 9.37
C LEU A 119 -1.86 17.37 9.92
N TYR A 120 -0.60 17.49 10.31
CA TYR A 120 -0.04 18.76 10.75
C TYR A 120 -0.12 19.81 9.64
N ARG A 121 -0.90 20.89 9.87
CA ARG A 121 -1.12 21.98 8.90
C ARG A 121 -1.58 21.51 7.50
N GLY A 122 -2.20 20.32 7.40
CA GLY A 122 -2.59 19.73 6.13
C GLY A 122 -1.41 19.35 5.22
N GLN A 123 -0.19 19.27 5.76
CA GLN A 123 1.00 18.93 4.97
C GLN A 123 1.09 17.44 4.69
N ASP A 124 1.32 17.09 3.45
CA ASP A 124 1.57 15.72 3.04
C ASP A 124 2.85 15.17 3.67
N ILE A 125 2.83 13.88 4.00
CA ILE A 125 3.99 13.17 4.52
C ILE A 125 4.31 12.01 3.59
N ILE A 126 5.48 12.08 2.98
CA ILE A 126 6.02 11.00 2.16
C ILE A 126 6.87 10.10 3.05
N TRP A 127 6.63 8.80 2.99
CA TRP A 127 7.39 7.82 3.73
C TRP A 127 7.68 6.58 2.89
N TYR A 128 8.66 5.82 3.29
CA TYR A 128 9.12 4.63 2.59
C TYR A 128 8.94 3.40 3.49
N ASP A 129 8.59 2.27 2.89
CA ASP A 129 8.54 1.00 3.62
C ASP A 129 9.90 0.71 4.24
N PRO A 130 10.01 0.62 5.58
CA PRO A 130 11.29 0.42 6.25
C PRO A 130 11.92 -0.94 5.97
N THR A 131 11.15 -1.91 5.45
CA THR A 131 11.61 -3.29 5.22
C THR A 131 12.17 -3.52 3.81
N GLY A 132 11.93 -2.61 2.87
CA GLY A 132 12.21 -2.82 1.45
C GLY A 132 13.63 -2.47 0.98
N GLY A 133 14.56 -2.05 1.85
CA GLY A 133 15.90 -1.62 1.44
C GLY A 133 15.84 -0.52 0.36
N ASP A 134 16.67 -0.62 -0.69
CA ASP A 134 16.69 0.32 -1.82
C ASP A 134 15.50 0.15 -2.77
N SER A 135 14.85 -1.02 -2.74
CA SER A 135 13.68 -1.35 -3.57
C SER A 135 12.35 -1.19 -2.82
N ARG A 136 12.30 -0.26 -1.87
CA ARG A 136 11.14 -0.04 -1.01
C ARG A 136 10.03 0.75 -1.69
N ALA A 137 8.78 0.42 -1.32
CA ALA A 137 7.61 1.18 -1.73
C ALA A 137 7.59 2.58 -1.12
N GLN A 138 7.16 3.55 -1.88
CA GLN A 138 6.93 4.91 -1.42
C GLN A 138 5.43 5.15 -1.24
N TYR A 139 5.07 5.71 -0.11
CA TYR A 139 3.69 6.02 0.27
C TYR A 139 3.54 7.51 0.61
N ILE A 140 2.29 7.96 0.64
CA ILE A 140 1.95 9.30 1.08
C ILE A 140 0.79 9.26 2.09
N TYR A 141 0.95 10.01 3.18
CA TYR A 141 -0.19 10.43 3.98
C TYR A 141 -0.65 11.80 3.47
N ARG A 142 -1.86 11.82 2.96
CA ARG A 142 -2.56 13.02 2.49
C ARG A 142 -3.98 12.99 3.04
N GLU A 143 -4.47 14.14 3.51
CA GLU A 143 -5.83 14.24 4.04
C GLU A 143 -6.86 13.76 3.01
N GLY A 144 -7.81 12.95 3.46
CA GLY A 144 -8.85 12.34 2.61
C GLY A 144 -8.42 11.09 1.84
N GLN A 145 -7.13 10.77 1.79
CA GLN A 145 -6.58 9.62 1.07
C GLN A 145 -6.39 8.40 1.99
N SER A 146 -6.15 7.24 1.37
CA SER A 146 -5.84 6.01 2.08
C SER A 146 -4.54 6.12 2.87
N THR A 147 -4.45 5.43 4.01
CA THR A 147 -3.21 5.28 4.78
C THR A 147 -2.13 4.44 4.08
N LEU A 148 -2.51 3.67 3.04
CA LEU A 148 -1.59 2.90 2.19
C LEU A 148 -1.68 3.37 0.73
N ALA A 149 -1.73 4.69 0.51
CA ALA A 149 -1.69 5.28 -0.82
C ALA A 149 -0.26 5.24 -1.37
N PHE A 150 -0.03 4.48 -2.44
CA PHE A 150 1.23 4.49 -3.17
C PHE A 150 1.40 5.83 -3.89
N TYR A 151 2.59 6.43 -3.75
CA TYR A 151 2.91 7.72 -4.32
C TYR A 151 4.15 7.63 -5.18
N GLY A 152 4.05 8.06 -6.43
CA GLY A 152 5.15 7.94 -7.36
C GLY A 152 4.84 8.50 -8.74
N TYR A 153 5.78 8.31 -9.64
CA TYR A 153 5.64 8.70 -11.05
C TYR A 153 4.75 7.70 -11.80
N GLU A 154 3.91 8.22 -12.68
CA GLU A 154 3.05 7.40 -13.52
C GLU A 154 3.78 7.03 -14.81
N TRP A 155 4.23 5.79 -14.88
CA TRP A 155 4.83 5.26 -16.10
C TRP A 155 3.76 5.04 -17.18
N ALA A 156 3.99 5.59 -18.39
CA ALA A 156 3.05 5.54 -19.49
C ALA A 156 3.30 4.39 -20.47
N GLY A 157 4.46 3.77 -20.37
CA GLY A 157 4.92 2.69 -21.24
C GLY A 157 6.25 3.01 -21.92
N VAL A 158 6.50 2.30 -23.00
CA VAL A 158 7.70 2.43 -23.83
C VAL A 158 7.35 3.17 -25.12
N ASP A 159 8.20 4.09 -25.54
CA ASP A 159 8.07 4.72 -26.86
C ASP A 159 8.49 3.74 -27.96
N PRO A 160 7.57 3.37 -28.88
CA PRO A 160 7.89 2.45 -29.97
C PRO A 160 8.99 2.96 -30.91
N ALA A 161 9.20 4.27 -30.98
CA ALA A 161 10.17 4.86 -31.90
C ALA A 161 11.63 4.71 -31.45
N ASN A 162 11.86 4.64 -30.12
CA ASN A 162 13.23 4.70 -29.57
C ASN A 162 13.49 3.82 -28.35
N GLY A 163 12.46 3.10 -27.86
CA GLY A 163 12.58 2.19 -26.73
C GLY A 163 12.73 2.84 -25.35
N LYS A 164 12.57 4.16 -25.23
CA LYS A 164 12.70 4.87 -23.97
C LYS A 164 11.45 4.72 -23.10
N SER A 165 11.64 4.66 -21.79
CA SER A 165 10.55 4.80 -20.82
C SER A 165 9.90 6.17 -20.93
N VAL A 166 8.57 6.18 -20.94
CA VAL A 166 7.75 7.40 -21.00
C VAL A 166 7.00 7.56 -19.67
N TYR A 167 6.98 8.77 -19.15
CA TYR A 167 6.25 9.13 -17.92
C TYR A 167 5.21 10.20 -18.25
N PHE A 168 4.00 10.05 -17.69
CA PHE A 168 3.00 11.11 -17.80
C PHE A 168 3.35 12.28 -16.88
N VAL A 169 3.25 13.49 -17.41
CA VAL A 169 3.32 14.71 -16.61
C VAL A 169 1.93 14.90 -15.98
N ASN A 170 1.86 14.75 -14.65
CA ASN A 170 0.61 14.87 -13.90
C ASN A 170 0.43 16.32 -13.44
N ASP A 171 0.06 17.20 -14.37
CA ASP A 171 -0.30 18.59 -14.11
C ASP A 171 -1.82 18.73 -14.20
N GLU A 172 -2.48 19.04 -13.08
CA GLU A 172 -3.92 19.20 -13.02
C GLU A 172 -4.43 20.41 -13.81
N SER A 173 -3.56 21.39 -14.03
CA SER A 173 -3.89 22.62 -14.76
C SER A 173 -3.73 22.45 -16.29
N ASN A 174 -2.91 21.51 -16.73
CA ASN A 174 -2.61 21.31 -18.14
C ASN A 174 -2.32 19.83 -18.47
N SER A 175 -3.32 19.13 -18.95
CA SER A 175 -3.21 17.70 -19.32
C SER A 175 -2.25 17.42 -20.49
N GLN A 176 -1.78 18.46 -21.19
CA GLN A 176 -0.81 18.38 -22.29
C GLN A 176 0.59 18.89 -21.86
N ALA A 177 0.78 19.17 -20.55
CA ALA A 177 2.09 19.55 -20.06
C ALA A 177 3.11 18.43 -20.30
N GLY A 178 4.34 18.80 -20.65
CA GLY A 178 5.43 17.87 -20.93
C GLY A 178 6.19 18.20 -22.20
N ASP A 179 7.15 17.35 -22.53
CA ASP A 179 8.02 17.54 -23.70
C ASP A 179 7.30 17.12 -25.00
N PHE A 180 6.32 16.21 -24.93
CA PHE A 180 5.51 15.72 -26.06
C PHE A 180 4.18 15.11 -25.58
N VAL A 181 3.34 14.69 -26.54
CA VAL A 181 2.06 14.02 -26.24
C VAL A 181 2.21 12.51 -26.50
N PHE A 182 1.88 11.71 -25.51
CA PHE A 182 1.86 10.25 -25.57
C PHE A 182 0.50 9.69 -25.12
N LYS A 183 -0.10 8.84 -25.92
CA LYS A 183 -1.46 8.29 -25.65
C LYS A 183 -2.49 9.35 -25.23
N GLY A 184 -2.41 10.54 -25.87
CA GLY A 184 -3.36 11.64 -25.66
C GLY A 184 -3.11 12.51 -24.41
N ARG A 185 -2.02 12.30 -23.69
CA ARG A 185 -1.61 13.07 -22.50
C ARG A 185 -0.20 13.60 -22.65
N GLY A 186 0.09 14.71 -21.97
CA GLY A 186 1.43 15.25 -21.87
C GLY A 186 2.39 14.30 -21.20
N ALA A 187 3.56 14.13 -21.75
CA ALA A 187 4.54 13.14 -21.35
C ALA A 187 5.98 13.63 -21.48
N THR A 188 6.89 12.92 -20.84
CA THR A 188 8.32 13.17 -20.86
C THR A 188 9.10 11.87 -20.73
N TYR A 189 10.35 11.85 -21.19
CA TYR A 189 11.30 10.76 -20.91
C TYR A 189 12.03 10.95 -19.57
N ASP A 190 11.97 12.13 -19.00
CA ASP A 190 12.65 12.50 -17.78
C ASP A 190 11.65 12.44 -16.61
N TYR A 191 11.73 11.40 -15.77
CA TYR A 191 10.84 11.24 -14.65
C TYR A 191 10.92 12.41 -13.64
N GLU A 192 12.05 13.11 -13.54
CA GLU A 192 12.19 14.27 -12.65
C GLU A 192 11.29 15.45 -13.06
N LYS A 193 10.93 15.53 -14.36
CA LYS A 193 9.96 16.50 -14.87
C LYS A 193 8.51 16.05 -14.72
N ALA A 194 8.27 14.76 -14.48
CA ALA A 194 6.95 14.21 -14.25
C ALA A 194 6.53 14.43 -12.79
N ASN A 195 5.35 14.98 -12.55
CA ASN A 195 4.84 15.15 -11.20
C ASN A 195 4.40 13.82 -10.62
N MET A 196 4.79 13.56 -9.37
CA MET A 196 4.30 12.39 -8.64
C MET A 196 2.82 12.52 -8.33
N LYS A 197 2.13 11.40 -8.31
CA LYS A 197 0.73 11.30 -7.88
C LYS A 197 0.46 10.02 -7.11
N ILE A 198 -0.74 9.88 -6.57
CA ILE A 198 -1.22 8.61 -6.01
C ILE A 198 -1.49 7.66 -7.18
N ILE A 199 -0.69 6.58 -7.27
CA ILE A 199 -0.73 5.58 -8.33
C ILE A 199 -1.46 4.30 -7.94
N GLY A 200 -1.86 4.18 -6.68
CA GLY A 200 -2.60 3.03 -6.19
C GLY A 200 -2.87 3.07 -4.70
N ASN A 201 -3.58 2.04 -4.24
CA ASN A 201 -3.90 1.82 -2.84
C ASN A 201 -3.52 0.39 -2.45
N GLY A 202 -2.77 0.23 -1.37
CA GLY A 202 -2.37 -1.08 -0.86
C GLY A 202 -3.49 -1.84 -0.11
N ILE A 203 -4.59 -1.15 0.25
CA ILE A 203 -5.72 -1.79 0.91
C ILE A 203 -6.60 -2.46 -0.15
N PRO A 204 -6.88 -3.77 -0.07
CA PRO A 204 -7.82 -4.44 -0.96
C PRO A 204 -9.23 -3.86 -0.83
N ASP A 205 -10.00 -3.87 -1.91
CA ASP A 205 -11.42 -3.50 -1.88
C ASP A 205 -12.25 -4.54 -1.12
N MET A 206 -11.85 -5.82 -1.23
CA MET A 206 -12.47 -6.94 -0.54
C MET A 206 -11.42 -8.01 -0.24
N ALA A 207 -11.46 -8.56 0.97
CA ALA A 207 -10.66 -9.72 1.36
C ALA A 207 -11.52 -10.72 2.11
N GLY A 208 -11.21 -12.00 2.00
CA GLY A 208 -11.96 -13.01 2.70
C GLY A 208 -11.57 -14.44 2.34
N GLY A 209 -12.48 -15.36 2.63
CA GLY A 209 -12.30 -16.77 2.37
C GLY A 209 -13.60 -17.46 2.00
N PHE A 210 -13.44 -18.57 1.34
CA PHE A 210 -14.51 -19.55 1.10
C PHE A 210 -13.99 -20.92 1.51
N SER A 211 -14.77 -21.65 2.27
CA SER A 211 -14.47 -23.05 2.58
C SER A 211 -15.65 -23.95 2.31
N THR A 212 -15.36 -25.17 1.92
CA THR A 212 -16.37 -26.20 1.71
C THR A 212 -15.85 -27.54 2.23
N ASN A 213 -16.73 -28.29 2.87
CA ASN A 213 -16.42 -29.60 3.40
C ASN A 213 -17.53 -30.58 3.01
N VAL A 214 -17.14 -31.70 2.40
CA VAL A 214 -18.02 -32.80 2.05
C VAL A 214 -17.56 -34.06 2.76
N SER A 215 -18.45 -34.69 3.52
CA SER A 215 -18.20 -35.95 4.21
C SER A 215 -19.24 -37.01 3.80
N TYR A 216 -18.77 -38.19 3.42
CA TYR A 216 -19.63 -39.32 3.06
C TYR A 216 -19.00 -40.63 3.49
N LYS A 217 -19.72 -41.40 4.31
CA LYS A 217 -19.32 -42.77 4.74
C LYS A 217 -17.88 -42.89 5.23
N GLY A 218 -17.40 -41.92 6.01
CA GLY A 218 -16.04 -41.92 6.58
C GLY A 218 -14.94 -41.32 5.70
N VAL A 219 -15.29 -40.88 4.49
CA VAL A 219 -14.39 -40.08 3.63
C VAL A 219 -14.76 -38.63 3.75
N GLU A 220 -13.77 -37.75 3.92
CA GLU A 220 -13.94 -36.30 4.06
C GLU A 220 -13.04 -35.58 3.08
N LEU A 221 -13.61 -34.56 2.41
CA LEU A 221 -12.91 -33.64 1.53
C LEU A 221 -13.19 -32.21 1.97
N GLY A 222 -12.14 -31.51 2.41
CA GLY A 222 -12.17 -30.09 2.75
C GLY A 222 -11.40 -29.26 1.75
N LEU A 223 -11.98 -28.16 1.26
CA LEU A 223 -11.33 -27.18 0.41
C LEU A 223 -11.45 -25.81 1.04
N ASN A 224 -10.32 -25.08 1.12
CA ASN A 224 -10.26 -23.74 1.65
C ASN A 224 -9.61 -22.81 0.63
N PHE A 225 -10.25 -21.69 0.38
CA PHE A 225 -9.80 -20.64 -0.53
C PHE A 225 -9.70 -19.32 0.23
N ILE A 226 -8.62 -18.57 -0.02
CA ILE A 226 -8.44 -17.21 0.46
C ILE A 226 -8.37 -16.31 -0.76
N TYR A 227 -9.02 -15.16 -0.69
CA TYR A 227 -9.01 -14.19 -1.77
C TYR A 227 -8.77 -12.77 -1.27
N LYS A 228 -8.12 -11.98 -2.11
CA LYS A 228 -8.01 -10.51 -2.00
C LYS A 228 -8.31 -9.94 -3.37
N LEU A 229 -9.28 -9.07 -3.45
CA LEU A 229 -9.72 -8.43 -4.69
C LEU A 229 -9.49 -6.94 -4.60
N GLY A 230 -9.05 -6.34 -5.69
CA GLY A 230 -8.64 -4.94 -5.72
C GLY A 230 -7.33 -4.71 -4.95
N GLY A 231 -7.02 -3.43 -4.74
CA GLY A 231 -5.74 -3.02 -4.16
C GLY A 231 -4.56 -3.15 -5.14
N LYS A 232 -3.43 -2.64 -4.71
CA LYS A 232 -2.15 -2.72 -5.43
C LYS A 232 -1.10 -3.32 -4.51
N LEU A 233 -0.16 -4.03 -5.10
CA LEU A 233 1.02 -4.55 -4.43
C LEU A 233 2.26 -3.93 -5.10
N TYR A 234 3.21 -3.52 -4.28
CA TYR A 234 4.52 -3.14 -4.78
C TYR A 234 5.40 -4.38 -4.92
N ASP A 235 5.83 -4.66 -6.15
CA ASP A 235 6.69 -5.79 -6.43
C ASP A 235 8.17 -5.35 -6.43
N GLY A 236 8.76 -5.33 -5.24
CA GLY A 236 10.18 -5.00 -5.06
C GLY A 236 11.11 -6.02 -5.70
N ALA A 237 10.72 -7.31 -5.72
CA ALA A 237 11.52 -8.35 -6.35
C ALA A 237 11.57 -8.16 -7.88
N TYR A 238 10.42 -7.83 -8.50
CA TYR A 238 10.39 -7.53 -9.93
C TYR A 238 11.22 -6.29 -10.27
N LYS A 239 11.15 -5.23 -9.47
CA LYS A 239 11.97 -4.04 -9.64
C LYS A 239 13.47 -4.37 -9.73
N ASP A 240 13.96 -5.28 -8.89
CA ASP A 240 15.38 -5.65 -8.86
C ASP A 240 15.84 -6.45 -10.07
N VAL A 241 14.91 -7.17 -10.73
CA VAL A 241 15.20 -7.99 -11.91
C VAL A 241 14.67 -7.43 -13.23
N ALA A 242 13.93 -6.30 -13.16
CA ALA A 242 13.43 -5.55 -14.32
C ALA A 242 14.27 -4.28 -14.57
N ASP A 243 15.54 -4.34 -14.24
CA ASP A 243 16.51 -3.27 -14.47
C ASP A 243 16.83 -3.16 -15.97
N ASP A 244 16.84 -1.94 -16.50
CA ASP A 244 17.11 -1.63 -17.91
C ASP A 244 18.60 -1.74 -18.29
N GLY A 245 19.47 -2.18 -17.36
CA GLY A 245 20.89 -2.35 -17.56
C GLY A 245 21.77 -1.34 -16.85
N TYR A 246 21.18 -0.44 -16.07
CA TYR A 246 21.94 0.50 -15.25
C TYR A 246 22.86 -0.23 -14.26
N TYR A 247 22.36 -1.31 -13.62
CA TYR A 247 23.17 -2.18 -12.77
C TYR A 247 23.61 -3.42 -13.55
N TRP A 248 24.75 -3.32 -14.22
CA TRP A 248 25.27 -4.37 -15.11
C TRP A 248 25.52 -5.73 -14.42
N GLU A 249 25.73 -5.74 -13.09
CA GLU A 249 25.96 -6.93 -12.27
C GLU A 249 24.67 -7.66 -11.87
N ARG A 250 23.49 -7.07 -12.08
CA ARG A 250 22.20 -7.68 -11.72
C ARG A 250 21.71 -8.67 -12.78
N ILE A 251 21.17 -9.78 -12.30
CA ILE A 251 20.48 -10.77 -13.15
C ILE A 251 19.13 -10.19 -13.55
N ARG A 252 18.83 -10.16 -14.83
CA ARG A 252 17.53 -9.74 -15.37
C ARG A 252 16.56 -10.89 -15.48
N SER A 253 15.28 -10.61 -15.33
CA SER A 253 14.25 -11.62 -15.55
C SER A 253 14.16 -12.01 -17.03
N LYS A 254 13.82 -13.28 -17.28
CA LYS A 254 13.54 -13.75 -18.63
C LYS A 254 12.40 -12.94 -19.27
N HIS A 255 11.38 -12.59 -18.47
CA HIS A 255 10.26 -11.76 -18.91
C HIS A 255 10.72 -10.42 -19.46
N TYR A 256 11.62 -9.71 -18.74
CA TYR A 256 12.17 -8.44 -19.22
C TYR A 256 12.87 -8.62 -20.57
N TYR A 257 13.77 -9.61 -20.67
CA TYR A 257 14.54 -9.86 -21.86
C TYR A 257 13.68 -10.21 -23.09
N GLU A 258 12.62 -10.99 -22.91
CA GLU A 258 11.69 -11.38 -23.99
C GLU A 258 10.75 -10.25 -24.43
N ASN A 259 10.52 -9.26 -23.58
CA ASN A 259 9.57 -8.17 -23.81
C ASN A 259 10.24 -6.79 -23.95
N MET A 260 11.57 -6.72 -23.91
CA MET A 260 12.28 -5.46 -24.09
C MET A 260 12.21 -4.96 -25.53
N TRP A 261 12.26 -3.67 -25.64
CA TRP A 261 12.29 -3.00 -26.94
C TRP A 261 13.58 -3.30 -27.69
N THR A 262 13.43 -3.62 -28.99
CA THR A 262 14.51 -3.71 -29.96
C THR A 262 14.04 -3.07 -31.29
N PRO A 263 14.93 -2.74 -32.24
CA PRO A 263 14.53 -2.23 -33.55
C PRO A 263 13.61 -3.17 -34.34
N THR A 264 13.56 -4.45 -33.99
CA THR A 264 12.69 -5.48 -34.58
C THR A 264 11.49 -5.86 -33.70
N HIS A 265 11.40 -5.31 -32.48
CA HIS A 265 10.32 -5.54 -31.51
C HIS A 265 9.94 -4.20 -30.87
N THR A 266 9.19 -3.38 -31.62
CA THR A 266 8.88 -1.99 -31.24
C THR A 266 7.61 -1.84 -30.39
N ASP A 267 6.73 -2.83 -30.35
CA ASP A 267 5.53 -2.90 -29.50
C ASP A 267 5.82 -3.51 -28.12
N ALA A 268 7.02 -3.33 -27.64
CA ALA A 268 7.54 -3.88 -26.40
C ALA A 268 6.86 -3.31 -25.16
N SER A 269 6.73 -4.14 -24.14
CA SER A 269 6.24 -3.73 -22.81
C SER A 269 7.34 -3.30 -21.85
N GLU A 270 8.60 -3.58 -22.18
CA GLU A 270 9.78 -3.22 -21.40
C GLU A 270 10.70 -2.30 -22.20
N PRO A 271 11.38 -1.33 -21.57
CA PRO A 271 12.25 -0.40 -22.28
C PRO A 271 13.48 -1.08 -22.88
N ALA A 272 14.14 -0.39 -23.79
CA ALA A 272 15.45 -0.79 -24.29
C ALA A 272 16.49 -0.82 -23.17
N LEU A 273 17.52 -1.66 -23.32
CA LEU A 273 18.63 -1.65 -22.37
C LEU A 273 19.36 -0.31 -22.40
N SER A 274 19.64 0.26 -21.23
CA SER A 274 20.48 1.45 -21.13
C SER A 274 21.91 1.11 -21.51
N GLY A 275 22.46 1.87 -22.46
CA GLY A 275 23.83 1.64 -22.98
C GLY A 275 23.90 0.80 -24.25
N SER A 276 22.77 0.45 -24.88
CA SER A 276 22.71 -0.11 -26.23
C SER A 276 22.65 0.96 -27.30
#